data_50cae8e5421c3bcd93d64ec6f2532a77
#
_entry.id   50cae8e5421c3bcd93d64ec6f2532a77
#
_cell.length_a   1.000
_cell.length_b   1.000
_cell.length_c   1.000
_cell.angle_alpha   90.00
_cell.angle_beta   90.00
_cell.angle_gamma   90.00
#
_symmetry.space_group_name_H-M   'P 1'
#
loop_
_entity.id
_entity.type
_entity.pdbx_description
1 polymer ?
#
loop_
_entity_poly.entity_id
_entity_poly.type
_entity_poly.pdbx_seq_one_letter_code
_entity_poly.pdbx_strand_id
1 'polypeptide(L)'
;MKNKMMIRRILIGLFLGIVVTSCTHNDGYIGPLFGKWQLIEMWENGTMTPHDSLYYNFQSSVIKLQLVHRGGIENATDNYFGSYVRENDILKFKIMEPSWLEFKPDLSVFKLEMDKEYTFYIEKLTSSKMILTRGEDERFVFRKF
;
A
#
# COMPACT_ATOMS: atom_id res chain seq x y z
N MET A 1 28.65 2.53 -50.64
CA MET A 1 29.00 2.74 -49.22
C MET A 1 28.03 3.65 -48.47
N LYS A 2 27.51 4.71 -49.05
CA LYS A 2 26.54 5.64 -48.38
C LYS A 2 25.25 4.97 -47.88
N ASN A 3 24.67 4.05 -48.65
CA ASN A 3 23.42 3.38 -48.26
C ASN A 3 23.57 2.45 -47.04
N LYS A 4 24.69 1.76 -46.88
CA LYS A 4 24.93 0.89 -45.70
C LYS A 4 25.01 1.70 -44.39
N MET A 5 25.60 2.91 -44.48
CA MET A 5 25.76 3.80 -43.31
C MET A 5 24.44 4.42 -42.92
N MET A 6 23.57 4.73 -43.89
CA MET A 6 22.26 5.28 -43.65
C MET A 6 21.29 4.26 -43.03
N ILE A 7 21.30 3.01 -43.55
CA ILE A 7 20.52 1.89 -42.98
C ILE A 7 20.94 1.59 -41.55
N ARG A 8 22.26 1.60 -41.26
CA ARG A 8 22.78 1.39 -39.91
C ARG A 8 22.33 2.47 -38.90
N ARG A 9 22.26 3.74 -39.34
CA ARG A 9 21.77 4.86 -38.50
C ARG A 9 20.28 4.77 -38.24
N ILE A 10 19.49 4.33 -39.22
CA ILE A 10 18.04 4.10 -39.10
C ILE A 10 17.77 2.93 -38.13
N LEU A 11 18.52 1.83 -38.24
CA LEU A 11 18.41 0.68 -37.36
C LEU A 11 18.78 1.02 -35.91
N ILE A 12 19.80 1.82 -35.68
CA ILE A 12 20.19 2.28 -34.32
C ILE A 12 19.12 3.21 -33.75
N GLY A 13 18.56 4.11 -34.55
CA GLY A 13 17.46 4.99 -34.11
C GLY A 13 16.20 4.22 -33.78
N LEU A 14 15.85 3.19 -34.57
CA LEU A 14 14.70 2.32 -34.30
C LEU A 14 14.90 1.48 -33.05
N PHE A 15 16.12 0.97 -32.82
CA PHE A 15 16.45 0.18 -31.63
C PHE A 15 16.44 1.04 -30.35
N LEU A 16 16.93 2.28 -30.40
CA LEU A 16 16.85 3.23 -29.28
C LEU A 16 15.40 3.62 -28.94
N GLY A 17 14.55 3.74 -29.96
CA GLY A 17 13.10 4.06 -29.76
C GLY A 17 12.33 2.92 -29.04
N ILE A 18 12.72 1.67 -29.23
CA ILE A 18 12.05 0.51 -28.61
C ILE A 18 12.42 0.35 -27.13
N VAL A 19 13.62 0.76 -26.72
CA VAL A 19 14.11 0.58 -25.34
C VAL A 19 13.41 1.52 -24.37
N VAL A 20 12.93 2.71 -24.81
CA VAL A 20 12.24 3.66 -23.92
C VAL A 20 10.77 3.35 -23.69
N THR A 21 10.16 2.42 -24.42
CA THR A 21 8.74 2.03 -24.23
C THR A 21 8.58 0.77 -23.35
N SER A 22 9.69 0.17 -22.91
CA SER A 22 9.69 -1.10 -22.16
C SER A 22 9.51 -0.96 -20.63
N CYS A 23 9.35 0.25 -20.09
CA CYS A 23 9.36 0.46 -18.64
C CYS A 23 8.01 0.80 -18.02
N THR A 24 6.87 0.58 -18.68
CA THR A 24 5.58 0.87 -18.06
C THR A 24 4.58 -0.29 -18.26
N HIS A 25 4.91 -1.42 -17.66
CA HIS A 25 3.94 -2.53 -17.61
C HIS A 25 3.21 -2.52 -16.27
N ASN A 26 2.49 -1.44 -16.01
CA ASN A 26 1.47 -1.29 -14.98
C ASN A 26 0.75 0.05 -15.18
N ASP A 27 0.20 0.32 -16.37
CA ASP A 27 -0.44 1.59 -16.70
C ASP A 27 0.24 2.85 -16.09
N GLY A 28 1.51 2.74 -15.74
CA GLY A 28 2.45 3.80 -15.32
C GLY A 28 2.06 4.62 -14.10
N TYR A 29 0.92 4.36 -13.48
CA TYR A 29 0.41 5.18 -12.40
C TYR A 29 0.67 4.53 -11.03
N ILE A 30 1.84 4.82 -10.49
CA ILE A 30 2.08 4.68 -9.06
C ILE A 30 1.29 5.82 -8.40
N GLY A 31 0.01 5.59 -8.14
CA GLY A 31 -0.87 6.57 -7.52
C GLY A 31 -0.42 6.95 -6.10
N PRO A 32 -0.97 8.00 -5.52
CA PRO A 32 -0.58 8.48 -4.18
C PRO A 32 -0.77 7.43 -3.08
N LEU A 33 -1.61 6.40 -3.30
CA LEU A 33 -1.82 5.30 -2.35
C LEU A 33 -0.56 4.46 -2.13
N PHE A 34 0.25 4.26 -3.20
CA PHE A 34 1.43 3.39 -3.15
C PHE A 34 2.45 3.85 -2.10
N GLY A 35 3.01 2.90 -1.34
CA GLY A 35 4.07 3.09 -0.36
C GLY A 35 3.60 2.93 1.09
N LYS A 36 4.43 3.39 2.04
CA LYS A 36 4.25 3.19 3.47
C LYS A 36 3.53 4.38 4.11
N TRP A 37 2.50 4.08 4.87
CA TRP A 37 1.65 5.02 5.59
C TRP A 37 1.66 4.72 7.08
N GLN A 38 1.95 5.72 7.91
CA GLN A 38 1.82 5.60 9.36
C GLN A 38 0.42 6.02 9.78
N LEU A 39 -0.29 5.16 10.49
CA LEU A 39 -1.53 5.53 11.18
C LEU A 39 -1.16 6.44 12.36
N ILE A 40 -1.73 7.63 12.39
CA ILE A 40 -1.46 8.63 13.45
C ILE A 40 -2.67 8.87 14.35
N GLU A 41 -3.88 8.71 13.84
CA GLU A 41 -5.12 8.85 14.61
C GLU A 41 -6.13 7.79 14.18
N MET A 42 -6.79 7.19 15.14
CA MET A 42 -7.95 6.34 14.96
C MET A 42 -9.11 6.94 15.75
N TRP A 43 -10.19 7.20 15.04
CA TRP A 43 -11.44 7.73 15.62
C TRP A 43 -12.50 6.64 15.63
N GLU A 44 -13.20 6.49 16.75
CA GLU A 44 -14.30 5.55 16.92
C GLU A 44 -15.37 6.23 17.78
N ASN A 45 -16.60 6.35 17.27
CA ASN A 45 -17.70 7.01 17.96
C ASN A 45 -17.34 8.41 18.52
N GLY A 46 -16.60 9.20 17.74
CA GLY A 46 -16.16 10.54 18.13
C GLY A 46 -14.98 10.58 19.10
N THR A 47 -14.45 9.42 19.53
CA THR A 47 -13.28 9.34 20.42
C THR A 47 -12.03 9.08 19.59
N MET A 48 -10.98 9.90 19.79
CA MET A 48 -9.70 9.78 19.11
C MET A 48 -8.68 9.02 19.97
N THR A 49 -8.02 8.03 19.35
CA THR A 49 -6.87 7.34 19.91
C THR A 49 -5.64 7.63 19.03
N PRO A 50 -4.55 8.20 19.58
CA PRO A 50 -3.33 8.43 18.83
C PRO A 50 -2.54 7.13 18.65
N HIS A 51 -1.86 7.00 17.50
CA HIS A 51 -1.00 5.88 17.17
C HIS A 51 0.32 6.37 16.59
N ASP A 52 1.40 5.60 16.80
CA ASP A 52 2.74 5.90 16.28
C ASP A 52 3.51 4.67 15.79
N SER A 53 2.96 3.49 16.01
CA SER A 53 3.60 2.19 15.78
C SER A 53 2.91 1.32 14.73
N LEU A 54 1.80 1.79 14.16
CA LEU A 54 1.01 1.08 13.17
C LEU A 54 1.25 1.62 11.76
N TYR A 55 1.60 0.75 10.83
CA TYR A 55 1.88 1.11 9.45
C TYR A 55 1.12 0.24 8.47
N TYR A 56 0.68 0.87 7.38
CA TYR A 56 0.04 0.24 6.23
C TYR A 56 0.92 0.49 5.01
N ASN A 57 1.32 -0.55 4.32
CA ASN A 57 2.15 -0.43 3.13
C ASN A 57 1.43 -1.05 1.93
N PHE A 58 1.19 -0.24 0.90
CA PHE A 58 0.50 -0.64 -0.33
C PHE A 58 1.52 -0.78 -1.46
N GLN A 59 1.60 -1.97 -2.07
CA GLN A 59 2.50 -2.28 -3.18
C GLN A 59 1.78 -3.17 -4.19
N SER A 60 1.62 -2.68 -5.43
CA SER A 60 0.86 -3.39 -6.47
C SER A 60 -0.53 -3.80 -5.98
N SER A 61 -0.78 -5.09 -5.75
CA SER A 61 -2.02 -5.64 -5.20
C SER A 61 -1.88 -6.16 -3.76
N VAL A 62 -0.71 -5.93 -3.13
CA VAL A 62 -0.38 -6.44 -1.79
C VAL A 62 -0.47 -5.30 -0.78
N ILE A 63 -1.14 -5.56 0.33
CA ILE A 63 -1.07 -4.75 1.53
C ILE A 63 -0.23 -5.47 2.59
N LYS A 64 0.66 -4.73 3.24
CA LYS A 64 1.37 -5.17 4.43
C LYS A 64 1.01 -4.28 5.60
N LEU A 65 0.47 -4.86 6.67
CA LEU A 65 0.35 -4.19 7.96
C LEU A 65 1.61 -4.46 8.78
N GLN A 66 2.06 -3.47 9.51
CA GLN A 66 3.25 -3.55 10.32
C GLN A 66 2.99 -2.93 11.69
N LEU A 67 3.23 -3.72 12.75
CA LEU A 67 3.23 -3.26 14.13
C LEU A 67 4.68 -3.20 14.62
N VAL A 68 5.12 -2.03 15.05
CA VAL A 68 6.46 -1.80 15.59
C VAL A 68 6.37 -1.77 17.11
N HIS A 69 7.00 -2.75 17.77
CA HIS A 69 7.10 -2.78 19.23
C HIS A 69 8.23 -1.86 19.70
N ARG A 70 7.88 -0.82 20.43
CA ARG A 70 8.86 0.13 20.99
C ARG A 70 9.13 -0.21 22.46
N GLY A 71 10.41 -0.17 22.85
CA GLY A 71 10.81 -0.31 24.25
C GLY A 71 11.31 -1.70 24.70
N GLY A 72 11.52 -2.63 23.75
CA GLY A 72 12.25 -3.88 23.99
C GLY A 72 13.75 -3.73 23.69
N ILE A 73 14.53 -4.77 24.04
CA ILE A 73 15.97 -4.84 23.74
C ILE A 73 16.23 -4.86 22.23
N GLU A 74 15.25 -5.31 21.45
CA GLU A 74 15.22 -5.23 19.99
C GLU A 74 13.86 -4.62 19.59
N ASN A 75 13.88 -3.66 18.64
CA ASN A 75 12.67 -3.12 18.04
C ASN A 75 12.01 -4.22 17.19
N ALA A 76 11.30 -5.13 17.82
CA ALA A 76 10.59 -6.19 17.15
C ALA A 76 9.48 -5.60 16.26
N THR A 77 9.27 -6.22 15.12
CA THR A 77 8.27 -5.79 14.15
C THR A 77 7.45 -6.99 13.69
N ASP A 78 6.16 -6.93 13.91
CA ASP A 78 5.23 -7.90 13.34
C ASP A 78 4.76 -7.43 11.97
N ASN A 79 4.73 -8.32 11.01
CA ASN A 79 4.30 -8.05 9.65
C ASN A 79 3.16 -9.00 9.27
N TYR A 80 2.09 -8.44 8.74
CA TYR A 80 0.92 -9.17 8.27
C TYR A 80 0.64 -8.79 6.82
N PHE A 81 0.37 -9.77 5.98
CA PHE A 81 0.23 -9.59 4.54
C PHE A 81 -1.18 -9.91 4.08
N GLY A 82 -1.59 -9.22 3.06
CA GLY A 82 -2.88 -9.41 2.44
C GLY A 82 -2.94 -8.89 1.02
N SER A 83 -4.12 -8.94 0.46
CA SER A 83 -4.42 -8.37 -0.86
C SER A 83 -5.34 -7.17 -0.71
N TYR A 84 -5.24 -6.23 -1.65
CA TYR A 84 -6.16 -5.12 -1.74
C TYR A 84 -6.57 -4.83 -3.17
N VAL A 85 -7.74 -4.22 -3.31
CA VAL A 85 -8.26 -3.66 -4.56
C VAL A 85 -8.74 -2.24 -4.27
N ARG A 86 -8.45 -1.34 -5.18
CA ARG A 86 -8.96 0.03 -5.16
C ARG A 86 -9.78 0.29 -6.41
N GLU A 87 -11.00 0.75 -6.21
CA GLU A 87 -11.90 1.22 -7.25
C GLU A 87 -12.37 2.63 -6.90
N ASN A 88 -11.86 3.65 -7.59
CA ASN A 88 -12.10 5.06 -7.28
C ASN A 88 -11.74 5.39 -5.82
N ASP A 89 -12.74 5.76 -5.01
CA ASP A 89 -12.59 6.08 -3.58
C ASP A 89 -12.93 4.92 -2.64
N ILE A 90 -13.14 3.73 -3.20
CA ILE A 90 -13.37 2.51 -2.42
C ILE A 90 -12.09 1.69 -2.38
N LEU A 91 -11.65 1.37 -1.17
CA LEU A 91 -10.50 0.52 -0.89
C LEU A 91 -10.99 -0.72 -0.14
N LYS A 92 -10.82 -1.89 -0.75
CA LYS A 92 -11.12 -3.18 -0.13
C LYS A 92 -9.84 -3.92 0.13
N PHE A 93 -9.69 -4.50 1.31
CA PHE A 93 -8.56 -5.38 1.57
C PHE A 93 -8.90 -6.47 2.59
N LYS A 94 -8.09 -7.52 2.52
CA LYS A 94 -8.14 -8.67 3.41
C LYS A 94 -6.74 -9.06 3.82
N ILE A 95 -6.49 -9.20 5.11
CA ILE A 95 -5.24 -9.75 5.63
C ILE A 95 -5.38 -11.26 5.70
N MET A 96 -4.44 -11.98 5.11
CA MET A 96 -4.50 -13.43 4.98
C MET A 96 -3.81 -14.11 6.14
N GLU A 97 -4.46 -15.15 6.68
CA GLU A 97 -3.87 -16.03 7.69
C GLU A 97 -2.82 -16.92 7.02
N PRO A 98 -1.56 -16.91 7.47
CA PRO A 98 -0.56 -17.82 6.95
C PRO A 98 -0.88 -19.26 7.36
N SER A 99 -0.96 -20.16 6.38
CA SER A 99 -1.33 -21.57 6.61
C SER A 99 -0.35 -22.39 7.47
N TRP A 100 0.86 -21.86 7.70
CA TRP A 100 1.91 -22.49 8.50
C TRP A 100 1.95 -22.04 9.96
N LEU A 101 1.12 -21.07 10.37
CA LEU A 101 1.05 -20.63 11.75
C LEU A 101 0.16 -21.55 12.56
N GLU A 102 0.66 -21.97 13.72
CA GLU A 102 -0.09 -22.79 14.69
C GLU A 102 -1.12 -21.97 15.48
N PHE A 103 -0.99 -20.64 15.47
CA PHE A 103 -1.90 -19.73 16.16
C PHE A 103 -2.31 -18.57 15.26
N LYS A 104 -3.52 -18.07 15.47
CA LYS A 104 -4.05 -16.92 14.77
C LYS A 104 -3.43 -15.64 15.32
N PRO A 105 -2.75 -14.82 14.47
CA PRO A 105 -2.27 -13.52 14.89
C PRO A 105 -3.43 -12.60 15.30
N ASP A 106 -3.22 -11.81 16.34
CA ASP A 106 -4.18 -10.82 16.80
C ASP A 106 -3.99 -9.48 16.02
N LEU A 107 -5.00 -9.14 15.24
CA LEU A 107 -5.07 -7.86 14.50
C LEU A 107 -5.97 -6.81 15.17
N SER A 108 -6.39 -7.05 16.42
CA SER A 108 -7.32 -6.15 17.14
C SER A 108 -6.80 -4.72 17.24
N VAL A 109 -5.47 -4.52 17.35
CA VAL A 109 -4.83 -3.20 17.36
C VAL A 109 -5.10 -2.40 16.05
N PHE A 110 -5.30 -3.09 14.93
CA PHE A 110 -5.68 -2.51 13.65
C PHE A 110 -7.21 -2.42 13.47
N LYS A 111 -7.98 -2.90 14.44
CA LYS A 111 -9.45 -3.09 14.33
C LYS A 111 -9.84 -4.01 13.16
N LEU A 112 -9.05 -5.06 12.94
CA LEU A 112 -9.20 -6.03 11.86
C LEU A 112 -9.19 -7.46 12.40
N GLU A 113 -9.66 -8.38 11.57
CA GLU A 113 -9.60 -9.82 11.76
C GLU A 113 -8.93 -10.47 10.55
N MET A 114 -8.25 -11.60 10.75
CA MET A 114 -7.69 -12.39 9.65
C MET A 114 -8.79 -12.95 8.76
N ASP A 115 -8.49 -13.06 7.47
CA ASP A 115 -9.34 -13.64 6.42
C ASP A 115 -10.69 -12.96 6.20
N LYS A 116 -10.93 -11.82 6.86
CA LYS A 116 -12.11 -10.99 6.67
C LYS A 116 -11.81 -9.83 5.72
N GLU A 117 -12.68 -9.64 4.73
CA GLU A 117 -12.59 -8.49 3.83
C GLU A 117 -13.22 -7.26 4.50
N TYR A 118 -12.51 -6.15 4.41
CA TYR A 118 -12.94 -4.85 4.89
C TYR A 118 -13.03 -3.87 3.74
N THR A 119 -14.08 -3.05 3.76
CA THR A 119 -14.30 -1.98 2.80
C THR A 119 -14.13 -0.64 3.50
N PHE A 120 -13.25 0.18 2.96
CA PHE A 120 -13.02 1.55 3.40
C PHE A 120 -13.38 2.53 2.29
N TYR A 121 -13.85 3.70 2.68
CA TYR A 121 -13.97 4.84 1.79
C TYR A 121 -12.77 5.76 1.96
N ILE A 122 -12.19 6.21 0.84
CA ILE A 122 -11.07 7.15 0.83
C ILE A 122 -11.65 8.57 0.88
N GLU A 123 -11.72 9.16 2.07
CA GLU A 123 -12.18 10.53 2.29
C GLU A 123 -11.17 11.53 1.74
N LYS A 124 -9.87 11.22 1.87
CA LYS A 124 -8.76 12.05 1.39
C LYS A 124 -7.55 11.20 1.02
N LEU A 125 -6.92 11.54 -0.11
CA LEU A 125 -5.67 10.93 -0.52
C LEU A 125 -4.81 11.94 -1.28
N THR A 126 -3.69 12.30 -0.68
CA THR A 126 -2.66 13.17 -1.24
C THR A 126 -1.30 12.47 -1.18
N SER A 127 -0.24 13.13 -1.64
CA SER A 127 1.12 12.60 -1.53
C SER A 127 1.63 12.46 -0.08
N SER A 128 1.00 13.13 0.89
CA SER A 128 1.46 13.17 2.29
C SER A 128 0.42 12.76 3.32
N LYS A 129 -0.87 12.77 2.98
CA LYS A 129 -1.97 12.50 3.90
C LYS A 129 -3.01 11.60 3.27
N MET A 130 -3.45 10.59 4.01
CA MET A 130 -4.57 9.73 3.67
C MET A 130 -5.56 9.70 4.84
N ILE A 131 -6.85 9.72 4.51
CA ILE A 131 -7.93 9.54 5.46
C ILE A 131 -8.85 8.46 4.90
N LEU A 132 -9.05 7.41 5.68
CA LEU A 132 -9.98 6.33 5.40
C LEU A 132 -11.11 6.36 6.40
N THR A 133 -12.33 6.04 5.96
CA THR A 133 -13.49 5.84 6.82
C THR A 133 -14.05 4.44 6.62
N ARG A 134 -14.61 3.86 7.68
CA ARG A 134 -15.30 2.57 7.66
C ARG A 134 -16.60 2.68 8.48
N GLY A 135 -17.72 2.42 7.80
CA GLY A 135 -19.01 2.71 8.41
C GLY A 135 -19.21 4.22 8.67
N GLU A 136 -20.06 4.55 9.64
CA GLU A 136 -20.39 5.93 10.00
C GLU A 136 -19.46 6.49 11.10
N ASP A 137 -18.85 5.62 11.90
CA ASP A 137 -18.24 5.98 13.17
C ASP A 137 -16.71 5.81 13.22
N GLU A 138 -16.13 5.17 12.23
CA GLU A 138 -14.68 4.88 12.22
C GLU A 138 -13.95 5.71 11.18
N ARG A 139 -12.87 6.37 11.60
CA ARG A 139 -12.03 7.21 10.76
C ARG A 139 -10.57 7.02 11.12
N PHE A 140 -9.74 6.78 10.11
CA PHE A 140 -8.32 6.47 10.23
C PHE A 140 -7.52 7.54 9.50
N VAL A 141 -6.64 8.23 10.20
CA VAL A 141 -5.81 9.31 9.65
C VAL A 141 -4.37 8.84 9.54
N PHE A 142 -3.81 8.95 8.35
CA PHE A 142 -2.46 8.52 8.04
C PHE A 142 -1.60 9.67 7.53
N ARG A 143 -0.31 9.61 7.81
CA ARG A 143 0.71 10.39 7.13
C ARG A 143 1.62 9.48 6.30
N LYS A 144 2.15 10.00 5.21
CA LYS A 144 3.16 9.30 4.42
C LYS A 144 4.44 9.14 5.23
N PHE A 145 5.02 7.94 5.16
CA PHE A 145 6.26 7.63 5.89
C PHE A 145 7.45 7.55 4.92
#